data_64eaad609cec9a1161e3c87ef162c1af
#
_entry.id   64eaad609cec9a1161e3c87ef162c1af
#
_cell.length_a   1.000
_cell.length_b   1.000
_cell.length_c   1.000
_cell.angle_alpha   90.00
_cell.angle_beta   90.00
_cell.angle_gamma   90.00
#
_symmetry.space_group_name_H-M   'P 1'
#
loop_
_entity.id
_entity.type
_entity.pdbx_description
1 polymer ?
#
loop_
_entity_poly.entity_id
_entity_poly.type
_entity_poly.pdbx_seq_one_letter_code
_entity_poly.pdbx_strand_id
1 'polypeptide(L)'
;MIYREPGKAEYDDLAGRILYEDNHILAFDKRAGEIVQGDRTGDEPLAETLKAFLAKRDGKPGHVFMGVPHRLDRPVSGIVIFAKTSKALERLTAMFREGSVHKTYWALCCGAPPQEEGLLEDWLVRNEKQNKSYVVTRPDAQRKDAKLARLRYRHLADTERYHLLEVGLLTGRHHQIRCQLAHMGCPIKGDLKYGAPRSNADGGICLHARRIEFVHPVSKQDIVLVSPVPSTWKGVPDACGV
;
A
#
# COMPACT_ATOMS: atom_id res chain seq x y z
N MET A 1 10.69 6.81 -29.92
CA MET A 1 9.90 7.28 -28.75
C MET A 1 10.61 6.86 -27.48
N ILE A 2 10.64 7.69 -26.46
CA ILE A 2 11.33 7.42 -25.19
C ILE A 2 10.56 6.38 -24.36
N TYR A 3 9.22 6.35 -24.50
CA TYR A 3 8.33 5.43 -23.80
C TYR A 3 7.57 4.56 -24.80
N ARG A 4 7.19 3.34 -24.37
CA ARG A 4 6.18 2.58 -25.11
C ARG A 4 4.85 3.35 -25.15
N GLU A 5 4.11 3.17 -26.19
CA GLU A 5 2.79 3.82 -26.30
C GLU A 5 1.72 2.90 -25.69
N PRO A 6 1.00 3.32 -24.62
CA PRO A 6 -0.10 2.52 -24.08
C PRO A 6 -1.23 2.39 -25.11
N GLY A 7 -1.77 1.18 -25.24
CA GLY A 7 -2.97 0.96 -26.05
C GLY A 7 -4.20 1.69 -25.49
N LYS A 8 -5.27 1.82 -26.30
CA LYS A 8 -6.47 2.57 -25.88
C LYS A 8 -7.08 2.04 -24.58
N ALA A 9 -7.30 0.72 -24.48
CA ALA A 9 -7.89 0.11 -23.31
C ALA A 9 -7.02 0.31 -22.04
N GLU A 10 -5.70 0.21 -22.16
CA GLU A 10 -4.77 0.48 -21.08
C GLU A 10 -4.78 1.95 -20.67
N TYR A 11 -4.84 2.85 -21.66
CA TYR A 11 -4.91 4.29 -21.42
C TYR A 11 -6.17 4.65 -20.63
N ASP A 12 -7.34 4.14 -21.05
CA ASP A 12 -8.62 4.39 -20.41
C ASP A 12 -8.66 3.81 -18.98
N ASP A 13 -8.06 2.63 -18.79
CA ASP A 13 -7.92 1.99 -17.47
C ASP A 13 -7.03 2.82 -16.53
N LEU A 14 -5.87 3.27 -17.00
CA LEU A 14 -4.97 4.11 -16.20
C LEU A 14 -5.62 5.45 -15.84
N ALA A 15 -6.31 6.09 -16.77
CA ALA A 15 -7.02 7.34 -16.53
C ALA A 15 -8.08 7.20 -15.43
N GLY A 16 -8.85 6.10 -15.46
CA GLY A 16 -9.91 5.82 -14.49
C GLY A 16 -9.42 5.53 -13.06
N ARG A 17 -8.13 5.28 -12.88
CA ARG A 17 -7.52 4.96 -11.57
C ARG A 17 -6.75 6.12 -10.94
N ILE A 18 -6.74 7.30 -11.56
CA ILE A 18 -6.15 8.49 -10.95
C ILE A 18 -7.13 9.04 -9.91
N LEU A 19 -6.73 9.02 -8.64
CA LEU A 19 -7.53 9.52 -7.51
C LEU A 19 -7.36 11.02 -7.29
N TYR A 20 -6.17 11.53 -7.59
CA TYR A 20 -5.82 12.95 -7.49
C TYR A 20 -4.61 13.24 -8.36
N GLU A 21 -4.61 14.40 -8.99
CA GLU A 21 -3.45 14.88 -9.74
C GLU A 21 -3.38 16.40 -9.74
N ASP A 22 -2.16 16.90 -9.57
CA ASP A 22 -1.81 18.30 -9.83
C ASP A 22 -0.43 18.41 -10.52
N ASN A 23 0.19 19.59 -10.48
CA ASN A 23 1.52 19.80 -11.04
C ASN A 23 2.65 19.10 -10.28
N HIS A 24 2.42 18.67 -9.05
CA HIS A 24 3.45 18.20 -8.11
C HIS A 24 3.32 16.76 -7.70
N ILE A 25 2.10 16.24 -7.60
CA ILE A 25 1.82 14.87 -7.15
C ILE A 25 0.78 14.20 -8.05
N LEU A 26 0.81 12.87 -8.03
CA LEU A 26 -0.23 12.01 -8.59
C LEU A 26 -0.52 10.91 -7.59
N ALA A 27 -1.78 10.76 -7.20
CA ALA A 27 -2.26 9.65 -6.40
C ALA A 27 -3.01 8.65 -7.28
N PHE A 28 -2.66 7.39 -7.16
CA PHE A 28 -3.11 6.35 -8.06
C PHE A 28 -3.63 5.13 -7.29
N ASP A 29 -4.72 4.54 -7.77
CA ASP A 29 -5.27 3.29 -7.24
C ASP A 29 -4.57 2.08 -7.86
N LYS A 30 -3.59 1.55 -7.13
CA LYS A 30 -2.80 0.38 -7.52
C LYS A 30 -3.62 -0.90 -7.35
N ARG A 31 -3.60 -1.77 -8.34
CA ARG A 31 -4.16 -3.14 -8.22
C ARG A 31 -3.16 -4.10 -7.60
N ALA A 32 -3.68 -5.19 -7.04
CA ALA A 32 -2.87 -6.34 -6.68
C ALA A 32 -2.15 -6.89 -7.92
N GLY A 33 -0.90 -7.35 -7.75
CA GLY A 33 -0.05 -7.84 -8.84
C GLY A 33 0.87 -6.80 -9.47
N GLU A 34 0.49 -5.52 -9.48
CA GLU A 34 1.35 -4.44 -9.98
C GLU A 34 2.50 -4.13 -9.01
N ILE A 35 3.68 -3.82 -9.56
CA ILE A 35 4.84 -3.36 -8.79
C ILE A 35 4.98 -1.83 -8.91
N VAL A 36 5.24 -1.17 -7.80
CA VAL A 36 5.37 0.30 -7.79
C VAL A 36 6.68 0.76 -8.40
N GLN A 37 7.75 0.05 -8.11
CA GLN A 37 9.13 0.31 -8.53
C GLN A 37 9.77 -0.99 -8.99
N GLY A 38 10.73 -0.92 -9.90
CA GLY A 38 11.44 -2.08 -10.43
C GLY A 38 12.02 -2.99 -9.35
N ASP A 39 11.85 -4.29 -9.53
CA ASP A 39 12.37 -5.34 -8.68
C ASP A 39 13.11 -6.40 -9.51
N ARG A 40 13.40 -7.55 -8.91
CA ARG A 40 14.13 -8.65 -9.56
C ARG A 40 13.28 -9.45 -10.57
N THR A 41 11.98 -9.19 -10.67
CA THR A 41 11.08 -9.95 -11.57
C THR A 41 11.22 -9.52 -13.02
N GLY A 42 11.67 -8.28 -13.26
CA GLY A 42 11.77 -7.71 -14.61
C GLY A 42 10.44 -7.19 -15.16
N ASP A 43 9.35 -7.24 -14.37
CA ASP A 43 8.08 -6.67 -14.76
C ASP A 43 8.16 -5.14 -14.84
N GLU A 44 7.36 -4.53 -15.73
CA GLU A 44 7.30 -3.08 -15.88
C GLU A 44 6.72 -2.45 -14.62
N PRO A 45 7.46 -1.51 -13.96
CA PRO A 45 6.96 -0.84 -12.78
C PRO A 45 5.86 0.16 -13.10
N LEU A 46 4.89 0.30 -12.21
CA LEU A 46 3.81 1.28 -12.33
C LEU A 46 4.32 2.70 -12.55
N ALA A 47 5.45 3.08 -11.95
CA ALA A 47 6.09 4.38 -12.20
C ALA A 47 6.44 4.58 -13.68
N GLU A 48 6.96 3.55 -14.38
CA GLU A 48 7.29 3.63 -15.82
C GLU A 48 6.03 3.64 -16.68
N THR A 49 5.05 2.79 -16.36
CA THR A 49 3.73 2.80 -17.01
C THR A 49 3.04 4.17 -16.93
N LEU A 50 3.07 4.81 -15.75
CA LEU A 50 2.50 6.14 -15.56
C LEU A 50 3.30 7.24 -16.28
N LYS A 51 4.63 7.12 -16.42
CA LYS A 51 5.42 8.04 -17.27
C LYS A 51 4.96 7.95 -18.73
N ALA A 52 4.79 6.74 -19.24
CA ALA A 52 4.32 6.51 -20.61
C ALA A 52 2.92 7.09 -20.83
N PHE A 53 2.02 6.85 -19.87
CA PHE A 53 0.66 7.40 -19.88
C PHE A 53 0.66 8.93 -19.92
N LEU A 54 1.41 9.59 -19.02
CA LEU A 54 1.47 11.05 -18.94
C LEU A 54 2.15 11.67 -20.17
N ALA A 55 3.20 11.01 -20.71
CA ALA A 55 3.85 11.47 -21.94
C ALA A 55 2.87 11.52 -23.12
N LYS A 56 2.06 10.46 -23.28
CA LYS A 56 1.01 10.39 -24.31
C LYS A 56 -0.10 11.40 -24.08
N ARG A 57 -0.65 11.45 -22.87
CA ARG A 57 -1.77 12.33 -22.50
C ARG A 57 -1.43 13.80 -22.70
N ASP A 58 -0.25 14.20 -22.25
CA ASP A 58 0.16 15.61 -22.21
C ASP A 58 0.96 16.03 -23.46
N GLY A 59 1.13 15.14 -24.45
CA GLY A 59 1.89 15.39 -25.66
C GLY A 59 3.36 15.75 -25.40
N LYS A 60 3.98 15.19 -24.34
CA LYS A 60 5.34 15.53 -23.93
C LYS A 60 6.36 14.75 -24.76
N PRO A 61 7.22 15.42 -25.56
CA PRO A 61 8.21 14.75 -26.39
C PRO A 61 9.45 14.23 -25.60
N GLY A 62 9.64 14.72 -24.37
CA GLY A 62 10.80 14.45 -23.52
C GLY A 62 10.52 13.53 -22.33
N HIS A 63 11.48 13.48 -21.43
CA HIS A 63 11.37 12.68 -20.21
C HIS A 63 10.30 13.24 -19.25
N VAL A 64 9.43 12.35 -18.77
CA VAL A 64 8.49 12.62 -17.70
C VAL A 64 9.12 12.18 -16.37
N PHE A 65 9.18 13.09 -15.41
CA PHE A 65 9.64 12.75 -14.07
C PHE A 65 8.50 12.10 -13.28
N MET A 66 8.80 10.96 -12.62
CA MET A 66 7.90 10.27 -11.72
C MET A 66 8.72 9.70 -10.57
N GLY A 67 8.70 10.37 -9.42
CA GLY A 67 9.39 9.96 -8.21
C GLY A 67 8.52 9.06 -7.33
N VAL A 68 9.15 8.10 -6.64
CA VAL A 68 8.49 7.09 -5.79
C VAL A 68 8.86 7.34 -4.33
N PRO A 69 8.08 8.12 -3.55
CA PRO A 69 8.39 8.41 -2.14
C PRO A 69 8.05 7.24 -1.21
N HIS A 70 7.12 6.39 -1.58
CA HIS A 70 6.73 5.18 -0.85
C HIS A 70 6.23 4.10 -1.80
N ARG A 71 5.98 2.91 -1.26
CA ARG A 71 5.50 1.78 -2.07
C ARG A 71 4.54 0.90 -1.29
N LEU A 72 3.72 0.16 -2.03
CA LEU A 72 2.95 -0.99 -1.54
C LEU A 72 3.62 -2.27 -2.04
N ASP A 73 3.46 -3.36 -1.28
CA ASP A 73 3.87 -4.69 -1.72
C ASP A 73 3.09 -5.10 -2.99
N ARG A 74 3.68 -5.94 -3.81
CA ARG A 74 3.06 -6.43 -5.05
C ARG A 74 1.64 -6.95 -4.88
N PRO A 75 1.33 -7.84 -3.89
CA PRO A 75 -0.02 -8.38 -3.74
C PRO A 75 -1.01 -7.44 -3.06
N VAL A 76 -0.60 -6.24 -2.65
CA VAL A 76 -1.42 -5.24 -1.95
C VAL A 76 -2.00 -4.24 -2.94
N SER A 77 -3.26 -3.85 -2.78
CA SER A 77 -3.94 -2.83 -3.59
C SER A 77 -4.11 -1.50 -2.85
N GLY A 78 -4.55 -0.46 -3.57
CA GLY A 78 -4.94 0.83 -3.03
C GLY A 78 -3.97 1.97 -3.33
N ILE A 79 -4.05 3.02 -2.54
CA ILE A 79 -3.44 4.32 -2.82
C ILE A 79 -1.92 4.27 -2.81
N VAL A 80 -1.32 4.70 -3.93
CA VAL A 80 0.10 5.03 -4.04
C VAL A 80 0.24 6.47 -4.51
N ILE A 81 1.10 7.24 -3.85
CA ILE A 81 1.42 8.63 -4.23
C ILE A 81 2.75 8.65 -4.97
N PHE A 82 2.76 9.33 -6.10
CA PHE A 82 3.94 9.62 -6.88
C PHE A 82 4.24 11.12 -6.88
N ALA A 83 5.50 11.48 -6.97
CA ALA A 83 5.92 12.87 -7.14
C ALA A 83 6.16 13.19 -8.60
N LYS A 84 5.58 14.26 -9.12
CA LYS A 84 5.78 14.76 -10.50
C LYS A 84 6.96 15.75 -10.61
N THR A 85 7.57 16.12 -9.48
CA THR A 85 8.77 16.98 -9.41
C THR A 85 9.75 16.47 -8.36
N SER A 86 11.05 16.76 -8.55
CA SER A 86 12.10 16.41 -7.60
C SER A 86 11.89 17.04 -6.22
N LYS A 87 11.42 18.29 -6.18
CA LYS A 87 11.11 19.02 -4.94
C LYS A 87 9.94 18.36 -4.17
N ALA A 88 8.90 17.90 -4.87
CA ALA A 88 7.81 17.16 -4.25
C ALA A 88 8.28 15.79 -3.75
N LEU A 89 9.15 15.09 -4.49
CA LEU A 89 9.74 13.81 -4.08
C LEU A 89 10.51 13.94 -2.77
N GLU A 90 11.40 14.93 -2.68
CA GLU A 90 12.19 15.19 -1.47
C GLU A 90 11.29 15.41 -0.24
N ARG A 91 10.30 16.29 -0.39
CA ARG A 91 9.38 16.62 0.70
C ARG A 91 8.48 15.45 1.10
N LEU A 92 7.89 14.74 0.14
CA LEU A 92 7.09 13.55 0.42
C LEU A 92 7.92 12.47 1.11
N THR A 93 9.16 12.23 0.65
CA THR A 93 10.06 11.27 1.28
C THR A 93 10.35 11.62 2.74
N ALA A 94 10.56 12.90 3.03
CA ALA A 94 10.71 13.39 4.41
C ALA A 94 9.43 13.14 5.23
N MET A 95 8.26 13.50 4.70
CA MET A 95 6.96 13.32 5.37
C MET A 95 6.67 11.84 5.70
N PHE A 96 6.94 10.92 4.76
CA PHE A 96 6.79 9.47 5.00
C PHE A 96 7.76 8.96 6.08
N ARG A 97 9.01 9.45 6.09
CA ARG A 97 10.02 9.09 7.08
C ARG A 97 9.65 9.62 8.48
N GLU A 98 9.11 10.81 8.57
CA GLU A 98 8.73 11.49 9.82
C GLU A 98 7.38 11.04 10.36
N GLY A 99 6.61 10.27 9.56
CA GLY A 99 5.30 9.76 9.99
C GLY A 99 4.17 10.78 9.91
N SER A 100 4.37 11.91 9.21
CA SER A 100 3.35 12.95 9.01
C SER A 100 2.32 12.60 7.90
N VAL A 101 2.45 11.42 7.30
CA VAL A 101 1.47 10.85 6.36
C VAL A 101 0.69 9.76 7.08
N HIS A 102 -0.60 9.99 7.32
CA HIS A 102 -1.47 9.01 7.95
C HIS A 102 -2.01 8.04 6.91
N LYS A 103 -1.91 6.75 7.19
CA LYS A 103 -2.31 5.67 6.27
C LYS A 103 -3.25 4.72 6.98
N THR A 104 -4.43 4.55 6.42
CA THR A 104 -5.41 3.59 6.87
C THR A 104 -5.57 2.48 5.84
N TYR A 105 -5.43 1.27 6.29
CA TYR A 105 -5.62 0.06 5.48
C TYR A 105 -6.86 -0.68 5.92
N TRP A 106 -7.49 -1.38 4.99
CA TRP A 106 -8.47 -2.40 5.28
C TRP A 106 -7.87 -3.77 5.02
N ALA A 107 -8.16 -4.71 5.90
CA ALA A 107 -7.69 -6.09 5.81
C ALA A 107 -8.83 -7.06 6.08
N LEU A 108 -9.10 -8.00 5.15
CA LEU A 108 -9.95 -9.15 5.43
C LEU A 108 -9.09 -10.26 6.03
N CYS A 109 -9.41 -10.67 7.25
CA CYS A 109 -8.65 -11.65 8.02
C CYS A 109 -9.39 -12.98 8.13
N CYS A 110 -8.64 -14.09 8.14
CA CYS A 110 -9.17 -15.44 8.27
C CYS A 110 -9.51 -15.82 9.73
N GLY A 111 -8.97 -15.09 10.71
CA GLY A 111 -9.24 -15.26 12.13
C GLY A 111 -9.89 -14.04 12.73
N ALA A 112 -10.75 -14.25 13.75
CA ALA A 112 -11.33 -13.17 14.52
C ALA A 112 -10.28 -12.48 15.38
N PRO A 113 -10.29 -11.14 15.47
CA PRO A 113 -9.39 -10.43 16.37
C PRO A 113 -9.76 -10.73 17.84
N PRO A 114 -8.79 -10.77 18.75
CA PRO A 114 -9.05 -11.08 20.16
C PRO A 114 -9.85 -9.98 20.88
N GLN A 115 -9.87 -8.77 20.33
CA GLN A 115 -10.57 -7.60 20.82
C GLN A 115 -11.10 -6.77 19.64
N GLU A 116 -12.13 -5.96 19.87
CA GLU A 116 -12.72 -5.07 18.86
C GLU A 116 -11.72 -4.03 18.33
N GLU A 117 -10.81 -3.58 19.16
CA GLU A 117 -9.73 -2.68 18.80
C GLU A 117 -8.47 -2.91 19.64
N GLY A 118 -7.32 -2.49 19.14
CA GLY A 118 -6.08 -2.65 19.87
C GLY A 118 -4.88 -1.95 19.24
N LEU A 119 -3.80 -1.90 20.02
CA LEU A 119 -2.48 -1.49 19.59
C LEU A 119 -1.58 -2.73 19.54
N LEU A 120 -1.02 -3.01 18.37
CA LEU A 120 0.04 -4.02 18.22
C LEU A 120 1.40 -3.32 18.25
N GLU A 121 2.24 -3.79 19.15
CA GLU A 121 3.60 -3.29 19.32
C GLU A 121 4.57 -4.47 19.37
N ASP A 122 5.30 -4.67 18.29
CA ASP A 122 6.18 -5.83 18.10
C ASP A 122 7.55 -5.41 17.57
N TRP A 123 8.55 -6.24 17.82
CA TRP A 123 9.83 -6.14 17.17
C TRP A 123 9.87 -7.03 15.94
N LEU A 124 10.18 -6.43 14.78
CA LEU A 124 10.23 -7.14 13.50
C LEU A 124 11.66 -7.26 12.99
N VAL A 125 12.00 -8.47 12.53
CA VAL A 125 13.23 -8.78 11.81
C VAL A 125 12.89 -9.20 10.39
N ARG A 126 13.61 -8.68 9.40
CA ARG A 126 13.47 -9.07 8.00
C ARG A 126 14.44 -10.18 7.65
N ASN A 127 13.93 -11.30 7.13
CA ASN A 127 14.72 -12.29 6.42
C ASN A 127 14.74 -11.97 4.93
N GLU A 128 15.86 -11.47 4.42
CA GLU A 128 16.00 -11.06 3.02
C GLU A 128 15.93 -12.23 2.03
N LYS A 129 16.47 -13.39 2.41
CA LYS A 129 16.45 -14.60 1.56
C LYS A 129 15.04 -15.10 1.31
N GLN A 130 14.18 -15.04 2.31
CA GLN A 130 12.77 -15.44 2.23
C GLN A 130 11.85 -14.28 1.82
N ASN A 131 12.38 -13.06 1.75
CA ASN A 131 11.59 -11.84 1.60
C ASN A 131 10.38 -11.82 2.54
N LYS A 132 10.62 -12.08 3.85
CA LYS A 132 9.59 -12.22 4.89
C LYS A 132 10.05 -11.55 6.18
N SER A 133 9.13 -10.93 6.91
CA SER A 133 9.37 -10.41 8.25
C SER A 133 8.81 -11.36 9.32
N TYR A 134 9.42 -11.35 10.48
CA TYR A 134 9.05 -12.16 11.64
C TYR A 134 8.97 -11.28 12.87
N VAL A 135 8.00 -11.56 13.72
CA VAL A 135 7.97 -11.05 15.09
C VAL A 135 9.03 -11.78 15.90
N VAL A 136 9.80 -11.02 16.66
CA VAL A 136 10.76 -11.57 17.62
C VAL A 136 10.43 -11.07 19.02
N THR A 137 10.63 -11.91 20.01
CA THR A 137 10.60 -11.49 21.41
C THR A 137 11.65 -10.39 21.60
N ARG A 138 11.41 -9.48 22.55
CA ARG A 138 12.23 -8.30 22.83
C ARG A 138 13.70 -8.57 22.46
N PRO A 139 14.28 -7.84 21.52
CA PRO A 139 15.62 -8.17 21.04
C PRO A 139 16.61 -8.02 22.18
N ASP A 140 17.52 -8.98 22.28
CA ASP A 140 18.74 -8.79 23.04
C ASP A 140 19.39 -7.50 22.55
N ALA A 141 20.02 -6.74 23.43
CA ALA A 141 20.71 -5.47 23.12
C ALA A 141 21.71 -5.59 21.95
N GLN A 142 22.06 -6.80 21.54
CA GLN A 142 22.96 -7.14 20.43
C GLN A 142 22.27 -7.26 19.07
N ARG A 143 20.91 -7.38 19.00
CA ARG A 143 20.18 -7.61 17.74
C ARG A 143 19.82 -6.28 17.06
N LYS A 144 20.78 -5.71 16.32
CA LYS A 144 20.66 -4.43 15.62
C LYS A 144 19.67 -4.43 14.43
N ASP A 145 19.26 -5.60 13.93
CA ASP A 145 18.37 -5.76 12.79
C ASP A 145 16.87 -5.73 13.15
N ALA A 146 16.53 -5.86 14.44
CA ALA A 146 15.16 -5.77 14.91
C ALA A 146 14.69 -4.31 14.97
N LYS A 147 13.49 -4.05 14.44
CA LYS A 147 12.88 -2.72 14.38
C LYS A 147 11.50 -2.73 15.03
N LEU A 148 11.27 -1.78 15.93
CA LEU A 148 9.95 -1.60 16.54
C LEU A 148 8.91 -1.26 15.47
N ALA A 149 7.79 -1.96 15.51
CA ALA A 149 6.65 -1.83 14.62
C ALA A 149 5.38 -1.61 15.45
N ARG A 150 4.63 -0.57 15.09
CA ARG A 150 3.41 -0.18 15.80
C ARG A 150 2.28 0.04 14.80
N LEU A 151 1.13 -0.53 15.06
CA LEU A 151 -0.12 -0.24 14.36
C LEU A 151 -1.30 -0.30 15.33
N ARG A 152 -2.36 0.42 14.99
CA ARG A 152 -3.67 0.26 15.65
C ARG A 152 -4.57 -0.53 14.72
N TYR A 153 -5.45 -1.33 15.26
CA TYR A 153 -6.52 -1.96 14.51
C TYR A 153 -7.88 -1.75 15.17
N ARG A 154 -8.91 -1.80 14.37
CA ARG A 154 -10.32 -1.80 14.79
C ARG A 154 -11.08 -2.79 13.92
N HIS A 155 -11.89 -3.65 14.53
CA HIS A 155 -12.82 -4.52 13.84
C HIS A 155 -13.98 -3.69 13.30
N LEU A 156 -14.28 -3.80 12.02
CA LEU A 156 -15.32 -3.01 11.37
C LEU A 156 -16.59 -3.81 11.11
N ALA A 157 -16.43 -5.06 10.65
CA ALA A 157 -17.56 -5.90 10.27
C ALA A 157 -17.12 -7.36 10.09
N ASP A 158 -18.09 -8.26 10.15
CA ASP A 158 -17.94 -9.65 9.76
C ASP A 158 -18.56 -9.92 8.40
N THR A 159 -17.93 -10.78 7.62
CA THR A 159 -18.54 -11.46 6.49
C THR A 159 -18.82 -12.90 6.88
N GLU A 160 -19.41 -13.73 6.00
CA GLU A 160 -19.67 -15.13 6.32
C GLU A 160 -18.44 -15.91 6.85
N ARG A 161 -17.23 -15.52 6.44
CA ARG A 161 -16.00 -16.30 6.69
C ARG A 161 -14.79 -15.47 7.09
N TYR A 162 -14.89 -14.16 7.07
CA TYR A 162 -13.75 -13.26 7.26
C TYR A 162 -14.14 -12.06 8.11
N HIS A 163 -13.16 -11.50 8.78
CA HIS A 163 -13.27 -10.34 9.65
C HIS A 163 -12.61 -9.15 8.98
N LEU A 164 -13.36 -8.07 8.80
CA LEU A 164 -12.82 -6.82 8.25
C LEU A 164 -12.18 -6.00 9.35
N LEU A 165 -10.89 -5.76 9.23
CA LEU A 165 -10.15 -4.89 10.14
C LEU A 165 -9.73 -3.61 9.43
N GLU A 166 -9.93 -2.48 10.10
CA GLU A 166 -9.26 -1.22 9.80
C GLU A 166 -7.92 -1.18 10.52
N VAL A 167 -6.86 -0.77 9.82
CA VAL A 167 -5.50 -0.75 10.35
C VAL A 167 -4.87 0.61 10.11
N GLY A 168 -4.57 1.33 11.18
CA GLY A 168 -3.80 2.58 11.17
C GLY A 168 -2.33 2.32 11.44
N LEU A 169 -1.46 2.62 10.46
CA LEU A 169 -0.01 2.45 10.61
C LEU A 169 0.62 3.61 11.37
N LEU A 170 1.29 3.31 12.49
CA LEU A 170 2.14 4.25 13.23
C LEU A 170 3.62 4.16 12.82
N THR A 171 4.02 3.04 12.22
CA THR A 171 5.35 2.81 11.62
C THR A 171 5.18 2.11 10.26
N GLY A 172 6.21 2.14 9.41
CA GLY A 172 6.18 1.53 8.07
C GLY A 172 7.30 0.50 7.88
N ARG A 173 7.24 -0.66 8.57
CA ARG A 173 8.23 -1.74 8.40
C ARG A 173 7.85 -2.66 7.26
N HIS A 174 8.84 -3.35 6.70
CA HIS A 174 8.64 -4.35 5.66
C HIS A 174 7.61 -5.40 6.09
N HIS A 175 6.55 -5.62 5.28
CA HIS A 175 5.44 -6.54 5.54
C HIS A 175 4.76 -6.35 6.91
N GLN A 176 4.81 -5.16 7.49
CA GLN A 176 4.41 -4.93 8.88
C GLN A 176 3.01 -5.44 9.19
N ILE A 177 1.98 -4.97 8.48
CA ILE A 177 0.58 -5.35 8.73
C ILE A 177 0.42 -6.86 8.59
N ARG A 178 0.95 -7.44 7.52
CA ARG A 178 0.91 -8.87 7.22
C ARG A 178 1.48 -9.71 8.35
N CYS A 179 2.66 -9.30 8.85
CA CYS A 179 3.38 -9.99 9.92
C CYS A 179 2.67 -9.88 11.27
N GLN A 180 2.25 -8.68 11.66
CA GLN A 180 1.63 -8.43 12.95
C GLN A 180 0.23 -9.03 13.06
N LEU A 181 -0.62 -8.90 12.02
CA LEU A 181 -1.94 -9.53 12.01
C LEU A 181 -1.84 -11.06 12.04
N ALA A 182 -0.92 -11.64 11.28
CA ALA A 182 -0.70 -13.09 11.34
C ALA A 182 -0.20 -13.55 12.72
N HIS A 183 0.67 -12.76 13.36
CA HIS A 183 1.16 -13.06 14.72
C HIS A 183 0.03 -13.00 15.76
N MET A 184 -0.92 -12.08 15.58
CA MET A 184 -2.15 -11.98 16.41
C MET A 184 -3.14 -13.15 16.19
N GLY A 185 -2.90 -14.03 15.21
CA GLY A 185 -3.83 -15.10 14.85
C GLY A 185 -4.85 -14.72 13.76
N CYS A 186 -4.68 -13.57 13.13
CA CYS A 186 -5.55 -13.02 12.10
C CYS A 186 -4.86 -12.90 10.73
N PRO A 187 -4.39 -14.00 10.10
CA PRO A 187 -3.73 -13.93 8.81
C PRO A 187 -4.67 -13.35 7.75
N ILE A 188 -4.12 -12.47 6.90
CA ILE A 188 -4.87 -11.80 5.84
C ILE A 188 -5.28 -12.82 4.78
N LYS A 189 -6.54 -12.80 4.35
CA LYS A 189 -7.07 -13.64 3.28
C LYS A 189 -6.20 -13.54 2.02
N GLY A 190 -5.77 -14.69 1.49
CA GLY A 190 -4.90 -14.78 0.32
C GLY A 190 -3.40 -14.78 0.64
N ASP A 191 -2.99 -14.41 1.86
CA ASP A 191 -1.59 -14.28 2.23
C ASP A 191 -0.96 -15.61 2.70
N LEU A 192 -0.70 -16.51 1.74
CA LEU A 192 -0.04 -17.79 2.02
C LEU A 192 1.30 -17.64 2.74
N LYS A 193 2.04 -16.57 2.46
CA LYS A 193 3.33 -16.30 3.10
C LYS A 193 3.21 -16.13 4.61
N TYR A 194 2.06 -15.64 5.07
CA TYR A 194 1.76 -15.38 6.47
C TYR A 194 0.64 -16.25 7.05
N GLY A 195 0.37 -17.40 6.42
CA GLY A 195 -0.46 -18.45 7.03
C GLY A 195 -1.92 -18.45 6.62
N ALA A 196 -2.32 -17.69 5.60
CA ALA A 196 -3.66 -17.87 5.04
C ALA A 196 -3.81 -19.28 4.44
N PRO A 197 -4.97 -19.93 4.61
CA PRO A 197 -5.17 -21.31 4.17
C PRO A 197 -5.27 -21.46 2.64
N ARG A 198 -5.60 -20.38 1.90
CA ARG A 198 -5.79 -20.38 0.44
C ARG A 198 -5.33 -19.07 -0.16
N SER A 199 -4.84 -19.12 -1.41
CA SER A 199 -4.59 -17.93 -2.24
C SER A 199 -5.89 -17.35 -2.78
N ASN A 200 -5.87 -16.07 -3.15
CA ASN A 200 -6.90 -15.48 -4.01
C ASN A 200 -6.63 -15.86 -5.48
N ALA A 201 -7.68 -15.86 -6.29
CA ALA A 201 -7.59 -16.22 -7.71
C ALA A 201 -6.70 -15.27 -8.53
N ASP A 202 -6.62 -14.00 -8.11
CA ASP A 202 -5.81 -12.96 -8.74
C ASP A 202 -4.34 -12.92 -8.22
N GLY A 203 -3.98 -13.83 -7.30
CA GLY A 203 -2.66 -13.85 -6.65
C GLY A 203 -2.42 -12.70 -5.66
N GLY A 204 -3.40 -11.82 -5.48
CA GLY A 204 -3.38 -10.74 -4.49
C GLY A 204 -3.71 -11.22 -3.08
N ILE A 205 -3.57 -10.31 -2.11
CA ILE A 205 -4.04 -10.51 -0.73
C ILE A 205 -5.10 -9.47 -0.40
N CYS A 206 -6.02 -9.79 0.51
CA CYS A 206 -7.05 -8.83 0.90
C CYS A 206 -6.51 -7.81 1.92
N LEU A 207 -5.50 -7.06 1.49
CA LEU A 207 -4.95 -5.88 2.15
C LEU A 207 -5.00 -4.71 1.18
N HIS A 208 -5.65 -3.62 1.59
CA HIS A 208 -5.93 -2.48 0.73
C HIS A 208 -5.58 -1.17 1.42
N ALA A 209 -4.74 -0.34 0.80
CA ALA A 209 -4.43 1.01 1.26
C ALA A 209 -5.64 1.92 0.98
N ARG A 210 -6.61 1.90 1.91
CA ARG A 210 -7.94 2.48 1.77
C ARG A 210 -7.95 4.00 1.80
N ARG A 211 -7.19 4.61 2.72
CA ARG A 211 -7.21 6.05 2.95
C ARG A 211 -5.80 6.57 3.25
N ILE A 212 -5.51 7.76 2.76
CA ILE A 212 -4.28 8.48 3.05
C ILE A 212 -4.58 9.95 3.32
N GLU A 213 -3.92 10.50 4.35
CA GLU A 213 -4.09 11.88 4.78
C GLU A 213 -2.73 12.52 4.99
N PHE A 214 -2.54 13.70 4.43
CA PHE A 214 -1.28 14.44 4.54
C PHE A 214 -1.46 15.90 4.14
N VAL A 215 -0.54 16.75 4.56
CA VAL A 215 -0.45 18.13 4.09
C VAL A 215 0.27 18.15 2.74
N HIS A 216 -0.35 18.74 1.72
CA HIS A 216 0.25 18.81 0.39
C HIS A 216 1.66 19.44 0.43
N PRO A 217 2.69 18.81 -0.18
CA PRO A 217 4.09 19.22 -0.01
C PRO A 217 4.40 20.64 -0.52
N VAL A 218 3.57 21.19 -1.40
CA VAL A 218 3.80 22.51 -2.00
C VAL A 218 2.72 23.50 -1.61
N SER A 219 1.44 23.23 -1.87
CA SER A 219 0.32 24.14 -1.59
C SER A 219 -0.02 24.26 -0.11
N LYS A 220 0.42 23.32 0.74
CA LYS A 220 0.14 23.25 2.18
C LYS A 220 -1.33 23.03 2.55
N GLN A 221 -2.14 22.64 1.58
CA GLN A 221 -3.53 22.22 1.83
C GLN A 221 -3.59 20.81 2.39
N ASP A 222 -4.57 20.53 3.23
CA ASP A 222 -4.86 19.20 3.69
C ASP A 222 -5.43 18.36 2.54
N ILE A 223 -4.85 17.19 2.34
CA ILE A 223 -5.28 16.21 1.34
C ILE A 223 -5.76 14.97 2.05
N VAL A 224 -6.98 14.56 1.74
CA VAL A 224 -7.59 13.30 2.18
C VAL A 224 -8.03 12.56 0.93
N LEU A 225 -7.50 11.36 0.71
CA LEU A 225 -7.85 10.53 -0.42
C LEU A 225 -8.34 9.17 0.06
N VAL A 226 -9.35 8.65 -0.62
CA VAL A 226 -9.95 7.34 -0.36
C VAL A 226 -9.96 6.55 -1.65
N SER A 227 -9.48 5.31 -1.63
CA SER A 227 -9.56 4.37 -2.74
C SER A 227 -10.75 3.45 -2.57
N PRO A 228 -11.55 3.17 -3.63
CA PRO A 228 -12.68 2.25 -3.54
C PRO A 228 -12.20 0.83 -3.16
N VAL A 229 -13.04 0.11 -2.43
CA VAL A 229 -12.75 -1.29 -2.11
C VAL A 229 -12.71 -2.12 -3.38
N PRO A 230 -11.72 -3.02 -3.56
CA PRO A 230 -11.68 -3.88 -4.73
C PRO A 230 -12.96 -4.69 -4.89
N SER A 231 -13.55 -4.69 -6.09
CA SER A 231 -14.81 -5.40 -6.40
C SER A 231 -14.74 -6.92 -6.16
N THR A 232 -13.53 -7.47 -6.06
CA THR A 232 -13.27 -8.87 -5.69
C THR A 232 -13.53 -9.19 -4.22
N TRP A 233 -13.67 -8.17 -3.36
CA TRP A 233 -13.93 -8.34 -1.93
C TRP A 233 -15.43 -8.46 -1.67
N LYS A 234 -15.97 -9.64 -1.87
CA LYS A 234 -17.41 -9.90 -1.72
C LYS A 234 -17.85 -9.76 -0.24
N GLY A 235 -19.00 -9.12 -0.05
CA GLY A 235 -19.64 -8.97 1.27
C GLY A 235 -19.01 -7.93 2.18
N VAL A 236 -18.07 -7.15 1.68
CA VAL A 236 -17.51 -5.99 2.40
C VAL A 236 -18.40 -4.77 2.14
N PRO A 237 -18.90 -4.09 3.17
CA PRO A 237 -19.70 -2.87 2.99
C PRO A 237 -18.83 -1.75 2.40
N ASP A 238 -19.27 -1.12 1.31
CA ASP A 238 -18.56 0.03 0.71
C ASP A 238 -18.49 1.26 1.65
N ALA A 239 -19.39 1.31 2.64
CA ALA A 239 -19.66 2.48 3.48
C ALA A 239 -19.16 2.34 4.93
N CYS A 240 -18.28 1.40 5.27
CA CYS A 240 -17.72 1.37 6.62
C CYS A 240 -16.81 2.58 6.84
N GLY A 241 -17.41 3.68 7.32
CA GLY A 241 -16.69 4.81 7.92
C GLY A 241 -15.81 5.61 6.97
N VAL A 242 -16.42 6.35 6.05
CA VAL A 242 -15.79 7.52 5.43
C VAL A 242 -16.04 8.74 6.29
#